data_ca0c3dddf5c6185d53e3b6cfe4f6d0ed
#
_entry.id   ca0c3dddf5c6185d53e3b6cfe4f6d0ed
#
_cell.length_a   1.000
_cell.length_b   1.000
_cell.length_c   1.000
_cell.angle_alpha   90.00
_cell.angle_beta   90.00
_cell.angle_gamma   90.00
#
_symmetry.space_group_name_H-M   'P 1'
#
loop_
_entity.id
_entity.type
_entity.pdbx_description
1 polymer ?
#
loop_
_entity_poly.entity_id
_entity_poly.type
_entity_poly.pdbx_seq_one_letter_code
_entity_poly.pdbx_strand_id
1 'polypeptide(L)'
;MSTGTSHPGRDRRVIVVWMVTSVALFLVMVTLGILMRLAQGDVVEITPQTFYALMTMHGLGMAGTLFSAGIAMVWYVAARHARPSRLAMWIAWALFLAGGLALLAATLIGKFAAGWYTLYPLPFLKATWPGWSTGLTIVSLMAMGVGWLVALLDILRALAVEHGIARMFAWDRFGAGAEREAVPAGVLIGAVCAVAGVLGTIVGAASLMMYLFQWFAPATQFDPLLLKNSMFMFGHTIVNVAMYCGIGVVYELMPGFTGRPWKVTKTVAVAWNATLAFIL
;
A
#
# COMPACT_ATOMS: atom_id res chain seq x y z
N MET A 1 13.92 32.40 6.32
CA MET A 1 13.59 32.03 4.92
C MET A 1 14.80 31.29 4.35
N SER A 2 14.84 29.98 4.44
CA SER A 2 15.85 29.15 3.76
C SER A 2 15.16 28.57 2.53
N THR A 3 15.45 29.12 1.37
CA THR A 3 15.07 28.58 0.06
C THR A 3 15.87 27.30 -0.18
N GLY A 4 15.44 26.20 0.41
CA GLY A 4 15.98 24.91 0.11
C GLY A 4 15.68 24.58 -1.36
N THR A 5 16.71 24.65 -2.21
CA THR A 5 16.66 24.25 -3.61
C THR A 5 16.34 22.76 -3.71
N SER A 6 15.03 22.45 -3.70
CA SER A 6 14.57 21.15 -4.19
C SER A 6 15.01 21.08 -5.66
N HIS A 7 15.67 20.00 -6.08
CA HIS A 7 15.93 19.72 -7.49
C HIS A 7 14.65 19.09 -8.09
N PRO A 8 13.69 19.88 -8.60
CA PRO A 8 12.35 19.40 -8.95
C PRO A 8 12.38 18.31 -10.03
N GLY A 9 13.44 18.26 -10.85
CA GLY A 9 13.54 17.29 -11.93
C GLY A 9 13.93 15.87 -11.50
N ARG A 10 14.67 15.70 -10.39
CA ARG A 10 15.06 14.36 -9.89
C ARG A 10 13.92 13.68 -9.11
N ASP A 11 13.15 14.43 -8.38
CA ASP A 11 11.99 13.92 -7.62
C ASP A 11 10.88 13.50 -8.57
N ARG A 12 10.68 14.25 -9.66
CA ARG A 12 9.70 13.91 -10.70
C ARG A 12 9.94 12.52 -11.32
N ARG A 13 11.20 12.08 -11.52
CA ARG A 13 11.48 10.75 -12.10
C ARG A 13 10.96 9.61 -11.23
N VAL A 14 11.18 9.68 -9.93
CA VAL A 14 10.69 8.65 -8.99
C VAL A 14 9.18 8.50 -9.09
N ILE A 15 8.47 9.63 -9.01
CA ILE A 15 6.99 9.65 -9.06
C ILE A 15 6.49 9.13 -10.41
N VAL A 16 7.08 9.59 -11.52
CA VAL A 16 6.68 9.17 -12.87
C VAL A 16 6.86 7.66 -13.04
N VAL A 17 7.98 7.08 -12.57
CA VAL A 17 8.21 5.64 -12.68
C VAL A 17 7.18 4.86 -11.86
N TRP A 18 6.88 5.28 -10.64
CA TRP A 18 5.83 4.66 -9.83
C TRP A 18 4.45 4.76 -10.49
N MET A 19 4.07 5.92 -11.02
CA MET A 19 2.78 6.13 -11.69
C MET A 19 2.68 5.29 -12.98
N VAL A 20 3.74 5.25 -13.78
CA VAL A 20 3.78 4.39 -14.99
C VAL A 20 3.66 2.92 -14.61
N THR A 21 4.36 2.48 -13.56
CA THR A 21 4.23 1.10 -13.04
C THR A 21 2.79 0.80 -12.60
N SER A 22 2.15 1.74 -11.89
CA SER A 22 0.76 1.58 -11.45
C SER A 22 -0.21 1.46 -12.63
N VAL A 23 -0.06 2.33 -13.64
CA VAL A 23 -0.90 2.31 -14.85
C VAL A 23 -0.66 1.02 -15.65
N ALA A 24 0.60 0.60 -15.82
CA ALA A 24 0.93 -0.64 -16.52
C ALA A 24 0.33 -1.85 -15.80
N LEU A 25 0.46 -1.92 -14.48
CA LEU A 25 -0.16 -2.98 -13.67
C LEU A 25 -1.68 -2.97 -13.79
N PHE A 26 -2.30 -1.79 -13.72
CA PHE A 26 -3.74 -1.63 -13.90
C PHE A 26 -4.22 -2.18 -15.25
N LEU A 27 -3.53 -1.85 -16.35
CA LEU A 27 -3.88 -2.34 -17.68
C LEU A 27 -3.78 -3.87 -17.77
N VAL A 28 -2.74 -4.46 -17.18
CA VAL A 28 -2.63 -5.93 -17.10
C VAL A 28 -3.82 -6.50 -16.31
N MET A 29 -4.14 -5.91 -15.16
CA MET A 29 -5.26 -6.41 -14.34
C MET A 29 -6.62 -6.26 -15.04
N VAL A 30 -6.85 -5.17 -15.75
CA VAL A 30 -8.08 -4.99 -16.57
C VAL A 30 -8.17 -6.07 -17.64
N THR A 31 -7.05 -6.38 -18.32
CA THR A 31 -7.01 -7.45 -19.32
C THR A 31 -7.37 -8.81 -18.72
N LEU A 32 -6.82 -9.16 -17.54
CA LEU A 32 -7.20 -10.39 -16.84
C LEU A 32 -8.68 -10.39 -16.44
N GLY A 33 -9.20 -9.25 -15.99
CA GLY A 33 -10.63 -9.10 -15.67
C GLY A 33 -11.53 -9.29 -16.87
N ILE A 34 -11.17 -8.75 -18.04
CA ILE A 34 -11.90 -8.95 -19.30
C ILE A 34 -11.90 -10.43 -19.68
N LEU A 35 -10.72 -11.10 -19.64
CA LEU A 35 -10.63 -12.53 -19.93
C LEU A 35 -11.54 -13.37 -19.05
N MET A 36 -11.59 -13.05 -17.73
CA MET A 36 -12.51 -13.71 -16.80
C MET A 36 -13.97 -13.49 -17.17
N ARG A 37 -14.36 -12.28 -17.64
CA ARG A 37 -15.72 -12.01 -18.07
C ARG A 37 -16.08 -12.73 -19.37
N LEU A 38 -15.16 -12.81 -20.32
CA LEU A 38 -15.34 -13.60 -21.55
C LEU A 38 -15.53 -15.08 -21.23
N ALA A 39 -14.79 -15.61 -20.27
CA ALA A 39 -14.95 -17.01 -19.81
C ALA A 39 -16.32 -17.23 -19.11
N GLN A 40 -16.80 -16.29 -18.30
CA GLN A 40 -18.12 -16.37 -17.68
C GLN A 40 -19.29 -16.22 -18.67
N GLY A 41 -19.05 -15.60 -19.81
CA GLY A 41 -20.00 -15.46 -20.89
C GLY A 41 -19.90 -16.56 -21.97
N ASP A 42 -19.15 -17.63 -21.69
CA ASP A 42 -18.92 -18.77 -22.61
C ASP A 42 -18.33 -18.36 -23.99
N VAL A 43 -17.64 -17.21 -24.04
CA VAL A 43 -16.94 -16.73 -25.25
C VAL A 43 -15.55 -17.37 -25.39
N VAL A 44 -14.91 -17.66 -24.24
CA VAL A 44 -13.57 -18.30 -24.16
C VAL A 44 -13.64 -19.43 -23.16
N GLU A 45 -13.20 -20.60 -23.58
CA GLU A 45 -13.07 -21.76 -22.69
C GLU A 45 -11.76 -21.70 -21.90
N ILE A 46 -11.85 -21.69 -20.57
CA ILE A 46 -10.71 -21.83 -19.67
C ILE A 46 -11.05 -22.82 -18.55
N THR A 47 -10.04 -23.55 -18.08
CA THR A 47 -10.26 -24.47 -16.95
C THR A 47 -10.58 -23.72 -15.67
N PRO A 48 -11.38 -24.31 -14.73
CA PRO A 48 -11.65 -23.71 -13.43
C PRO A 48 -10.36 -23.30 -12.70
N GLN A 49 -9.33 -24.14 -12.75
CA GLN A 49 -8.02 -23.85 -12.16
C GLN A 49 -7.41 -22.56 -12.72
N THR A 50 -7.47 -22.39 -14.06
CA THR A 50 -6.98 -21.17 -14.70
C THR A 50 -7.82 -19.97 -14.32
N PHE A 51 -9.15 -20.11 -14.27
CA PHE A 51 -10.06 -19.04 -13.86
C PHE A 51 -9.73 -18.53 -12.46
N TYR A 52 -9.58 -19.41 -11.47
CA TYR A 52 -9.27 -19.02 -10.10
C TYR A 52 -7.84 -18.47 -9.96
N ALA A 53 -6.89 -18.93 -10.76
CA ALA A 53 -5.55 -18.32 -10.80
C ALA A 53 -5.58 -16.88 -11.35
N LEU A 54 -6.35 -16.64 -12.43
CA LEU A 54 -6.60 -15.30 -12.98
C LEU A 54 -7.30 -14.41 -11.95
N MET A 55 -8.32 -14.93 -11.25
CA MET A 55 -9.02 -14.21 -10.20
C MET A 55 -8.09 -13.82 -9.04
N THR A 56 -7.21 -14.73 -8.64
CA THR A 56 -6.20 -14.48 -7.60
C THR A 56 -5.26 -13.35 -8.03
N MET A 57 -4.70 -13.44 -9.24
CA MET A 57 -3.79 -12.41 -9.75
C MET A 57 -4.49 -11.08 -9.97
N HIS A 58 -5.69 -11.09 -10.56
CA HIS A 58 -6.48 -9.87 -10.77
C HIS A 58 -6.75 -9.15 -9.45
N GLY A 59 -7.21 -9.86 -8.42
CA GLY A 59 -7.52 -9.25 -7.12
C GLY A 59 -6.28 -8.70 -6.42
N LEU A 60 -5.20 -9.49 -6.30
CA LEU A 60 -3.93 -9.06 -5.71
C LEU A 60 -3.28 -7.93 -6.50
N GLY A 61 -3.32 -7.99 -7.83
CA GLY A 61 -2.76 -6.96 -8.69
C GLY A 61 -3.55 -5.65 -8.66
N MET A 62 -4.88 -5.69 -8.53
CA MET A 62 -5.69 -4.47 -8.33
C MET A 62 -5.36 -3.80 -6.99
N ALA A 63 -5.21 -4.58 -5.91
CA ALA A 63 -4.71 -4.07 -4.64
C ALA A 63 -3.30 -3.47 -4.80
N GLY A 64 -2.39 -4.17 -5.49
CA GLY A 64 -1.04 -3.67 -5.81
C GLY A 64 -1.04 -2.37 -6.61
N THR A 65 -2.01 -2.18 -7.52
CA THR A 65 -2.21 -0.92 -8.25
C THR A 65 -2.55 0.23 -7.30
N LEU A 66 -3.50 0.01 -6.38
CA LEU A 66 -3.86 1.01 -5.37
C LEU A 66 -2.67 1.35 -4.47
N PHE A 67 -1.89 0.36 -4.05
CA PHE A 67 -0.74 0.56 -3.17
C PHE A 67 0.39 1.32 -3.86
N SER A 68 0.71 0.97 -5.10
CA SER A 68 1.76 1.65 -5.86
C SER A 68 1.38 3.09 -6.19
N ALA A 69 0.14 3.37 -6.55
CA ALA A 69 -0.36 4.72 -6.73
C ALA A 69 -0.39 5.51 -5.41
N GLY A 70 -0.89 4.88 -4.33
CA GLY A 70 -0.98 5.48 -3.00
C GLY A 70 0.37 5.91 -2.45
N ILE A 71 1.41 5.06 -2.55
CA ILE A 71 2.74 5.41 -2.06
C ILE A 71 3.37 6.54 -2.88
N ALA A 72 3.17 6.55 -4.20
CA ALA A 72 3.63 7.62 -5.06
C ALA A 72 2.97 8.97 -4.68
N MET A 73 1.66 8.95 -4.41
CA MET A 73 0.89 10.12 -4.00
C MET A 73 1.36 10.68 -2.65
N VAL A 74 1.44 9.83 -1.61
CA VAL A 74 1.85 10.28 -0.29
C VAL A 74 3.32 10.74 -0.27
N TRP A 75 4.19 10.07 -1.01
CA TRP A 75 5.57 10.51 -1.16
C TRP A 75 5.67 11.86 -1.88
N TYR A 76 4.87 12.08 -2.95
CA TYR A 76 4.80 13.36 -3.65
C TYR A 76 4.39 14.49 -2.70
N VAL A 77 3.35 14.28 -1.92
CA VAL A 77 2.87 15.27 -0.94
C VAL A 77 3.93 15.53 0.13
N ALA A 78 4.52 14.46 0.70
CA ALA A 78 5.57 14.59 1.70
C ALA A 78 6.81 15.33 1.16
N ALA A 79 7.21 15.08 -0.09
CA ALA A 79 8.37 15.72 -0.72
C ALA A 79 8.20 17.23 -0.97
N ARG A 80 6.99 17.75 -0.89
CA ARG A 80 6.72 19.21 -0.93
C ARG A 80 7.02 19.91 0.40
N HIS A 81 6.98 19.16 1.50
CA HIS A 81 7.02 19.70 2.86
C HIS A 81 8.16 19.13 3.71
N ALA A 82 8.87 18.11 3.22
CA ALA A 82 9.97 17.45 3.90
C ALA A 82 10.97 16.88 2.87
N ARG A 83 11.99 16.15 3.34
CA ARG A 83 13.01 15.54 2.48
C ARG A 83 13.03 14.02 2.62
N PRO A 84 12.04 13.29 2.07
CA PRO A 84 12.09 11.84 2.05
C PRO A 84 13.19 11.34 1.10
N SER A 85 13.72 10.14 1.39
CA SER A 85 14.84 9.55 0.68
C SER A 85 14.41 8.99 -0.69
N ARG A 86 15.05 9.44 -1.75
CA ARG A 86 14.88 8.85 -3.09
C ARG A 86 15.37 7.42 -3.17
N LEU A 87 16.46 7.10 -2.45
CA LEU A 87 16.99 5.75 -2.40
C LEU A 87 15.98 4.79 -1.78
N ALA A 88 15.33 5.18 -0.68
CA ALA A 88 14.27 4.38 -0.07
C ALA A 88 13.13 4.10 -1.06
N MET A 89 12.71 5.10 -1.83
CA MET A 89 11.68 4.94 -2.86
C MET A 89 12.11 4.04 -4.03
N TRP A 90 13.39 4.09 -4.44
CA TRP A 90 13.90 3.18 -5.47
C TRP A 90 14.02 1.75 -4.97
N ILE A 91 14.46 1.54 -3.72
CA ILE A 91 14.48 0.21 -3.08
C ILE A 91 13.05 -0.33 -2.99
N ALA A 92 12.11 0.49 -2.51
CA ALA A 92 10.70 0.12 -2.44
C ALA A 92 10.12 -0.27 -3.80
N TRP A 93 10.43 0.50 -4.84
CA TRP A 93 10.01 0.20 -6.21
C TRP A 93 10.59 -1.10 -6.74
N ALA A 94 11.88 -1.33 -6.53
CA ALA A 94 12.53 -2.56 -6.98
C ALA A 94 11.94 -3.81 -6.31
N LEU A 95 11.69 -3.74 -4.99
CA LEU A 95 11.05 -4.81 -4.23
C LEU A 95 9.59 -5.02 -4.69
N PHE A 96 8.85 -3.96 -4.92
CA PHE A 96 7.48 -4.03 -5.44
C PHE A 96 7.44 -4.68 -6.83
N LEU A 97 8.32 -4.25 -7.74
CA LEU A 97 8.38 -4.80 -9.09
C LEU A 97 8.80 -6.28 -9.08
N ALA A 98 9.86 -6.62 -8.34
CA ALA A 98 10.33 -8.00 -8.22
C ALA A 98 9.25 -8.90 -7.60
N GLY A 99 8.60 -8.46 -6.53
CA GLY A 99 7.49 -9.17 -5.90
C GLY A 99 6.31 -9.32 -6.86
N GLY A 100 5.93 -8.28 -7.59
CA GLY A 100 4.85 -8.33 -8.58
C GLY A 100 5.12 -9.31 -9.72
N LEU A 101 6.34 -9.34 -10.27
CA LEU A 101 6.75 -10.29 -11.30
C LEU A 101 6.76 -11.74 -10.76
N ALA A 102 7.26 -11.94 -9.54
CA ALA A 102 7.21 -13.24 -8.88
C ALA A 102 5.78 -13.72 -8.63
N LEU A 103 4.88 -12.81 -8.25
CA LEU A 103 3.46 -13.10 -8.07
C LEU A 103 2.77 -13.49 -9.39
N LEU A 104 3.09 -12.80 -10.49
CA LEU A 104 2.64 -13.17 -11.83
C LEU A 104 3.10 -14.60 -12.20
N ALA A 105 4.35 -14.93 -11.93
CA ALA A 105 4.87 -16.28 -12.17
C ALA A 105 4.15 -17.33 -11.30
N ALA A 106 3.98 -17.07 -10.01
CA ALA A 106 3.30 -18.00 -9.10
C ALA A 106 1.84 -18.26 -9.51
N THR A 107 1.13 -17.24 -9.96
CA THR A 107 -0.29 -17.33 -10.32
C THR A 107 -0.50 -17.84 -11.74
N LEU A 108 0.17 -17.25 -12.73
CA LEU A 108 -0.10 -17.59 -14.15
C LEU A 108 0.63 -18.87 -14.59
N ILE A 109 1.87 -19.10 -14.14
CA ILE A 109 2.66 -20.29 -14.45
C ILE A 109 2.36 -21.38 -13.43
N GLY A 110 2.52 -21.08 -12.14
CA GLY A 110 2.30 -22.00 -11.03
C GLY A 110 0.84 -22.30 -10.71
N LYS A 111 -0.10 -21.61 -11.36
CA LYS A 111 -1.56 -21.79 -11.17
C LYS A 111 -2.02 -21.65 -9.70
N PHE A 112 -1.33 -20.83 -8.93
CA PHE A 112 -1.75 -20.52 -7.55
C PHE A 112 -3.12 -19.85 -7.56
N ALA A 113 -4.10 -20.45 -6.92
CA ALA A 113 -5.52 -20.11 -7.05
C ALA A 113 -6.25 -19.96 -5.70
N ALA A 114 -5.52 -19.58 -4.63
CA ALA A 114 -6.10 -19.42 -3.28
C ALA A 114 -6.97 -18.17 -3.10
N GLY A 115 -7.20 -17.39 -4.16
CA GLY A 115 -7.92 -16.13 -4.10
C GLY A 115 -7.05 -14.97 -3.59
N TRP A 116 -7.51 -13.74 -3.81
CA TRP A 116 -6.77 -12.54 -3.46
C TRP A 116 -6.68 -12.28 -1.94
N TYR A 117 -7.59 -12.84 -1.15
CA TYR A 117 -7.50 -12.81 0.31
C TYR A 117 -6.44 -13.75 0.87
N THR A 118 -5.90 -14.69 0.06
CA THR A 118 -5.02 -15.75 0.55
C THR A 118 -5.54 -16.42 1.83
N LEU A 119 -6.85 -16.67 1.86
CA LEU A 119 -7.57 -17.09 3.07
C LEU A 119 -7.08 -18.46 3.54
N TYR A 120 -6.58 -18.53 4.77
CA TYR A 120 -6.16 -19.78 5.40
C TYR A 120 -7.34 -20.78 5.55
N PRO A 121 -7.19 -22.08 5.26
CA PRO A 121 -5.94 -22.77 4.84
C PRO A 121 -5.76 -22.91 3.31
N LEU A 122 -6.51 -22.19 2.48
CA LEU A 122 -6.51 -22.35 1.02
C LEU A 122 -5.11 -22.36 0.38
N PRO A 123 -4.13 -21.52 0.80
CA PRO A 123 -2.79 -21.55 0.24
C PRO A 123 -2.06 -22.88 0.38
N PHE A 124 -2.48 -23.74 1.32
CA PHE A 124 -1.86 -25.02 1.66
C PHE A 124 -2.67 -26.23 1.22
N LEU A 125 -3.74 -26.05 0.45
CA LEU A 125 -4.51 -27.16 -0.11
C LEU A 125 -3.65 -27.94 -1.10
N LYS A 126 -3.34 -29.20 -0.75
CA LYS A 126 -2.59 -30.12 -1.60
C LYS A 126 -3.42 -30.47 -2.83
N ALA A 127 -2.75 -30.73 -3.95
CA ALA A 127 -3.32 -31.24 -5.20
C ALA A 127 -3.93 -30.21 -6.16
N THR A 128 -4.00 -28.92 -5.85
CA THR A 128 -4.53 -27.92 -6.77
C THR A 128 -3.45 -27.17 -7.57
N TRP A 129 -2.28 -26.95 -6.97
CA TRP A 129 -1.09 -26.33 -7.60
C TRP A 129 0.20 -26.82 -6.95
N PRO A 130 1.37 -26.67 -7.61
CA PRO A 130 2.64 -27.10 -7.06
C PRO A 130 3.05 -26.25 -5.85
N GLY A 131 3.64 -26.88 -4.82
CA GLY A 131 4.01 -26.22 -3.56
C GLY A 131 4.94 -25.01 -3.73
N TRP A 132 5.79 -24.99 -4.76
CA TRP A 132 6.66 -23.85 -5.03
C TRP A 132 5.87 -22.56 -5.33
N SER A 133 4.68 -22.66 -5.95
CA SER A 133 3.87 -21.48 -6.25
C SER A 133 3.27 -20.83 -4.99
N THR A 134 2.93 -21.65 -3.97
CA THR A 134 2.57 -21.14 -2.65
C THR A 134 3.74 -20.38 -2.01
N GLY A 135 4.92 -21.02 -1.93
CA GLY A 135 6.12 -20.38 -1.38
C GLY A 135 6.49 -19.09 -2.11
N LEU A 136 6.46 -19.13 -3.45
CA LEU A 136 6.75 -17.93 -4.26
C LEU A 136 5.72 -16.82 -4.05
N THR A 137 4.43 -17.14 -3.89
CA THR A 137 3.39 -16.16 -3.55
C THR A 137 3.66 -15.51 -2.19
N ILE A 138 3.97 -16.30 -1.17
CA ILE A 138 4.28 -15.76 0.17
C ILE A 138 5.48 -14.81 0.09
N VAL A 139 6.58 -15.24 -0.51
CA VAL A 139 7.81 -14.44 -0.63
C VAL A 139 7.59 -13.18 -1.47
N SER A 140 6.80 -13.25 -2.54
CA SER A 140 6.47 -12.08 -3.37
C SER A 140 5.67 -11.03 -2.60
N LEU A 141 4.65 -11.44 -1.83
CA LEU A 141 3.88 -10.53 -0.99
C LEU A 141 4.74 -9.94 0.14
N MET A 142 5.65 -10.73 0.73
CA MET A 142 6.61 -10.22 1.72
C MET A 142 7.56 -9.18 1.11
N ALA A 143 8.10 -9.42 -0.08
CA ALA A 143 8.96 -8.45 -0.75
C ALA A 143 8.25 -7.13 -1.01
N MET A 144 7.01 -7.18 -1.51
CA MET A 144 6.17 -6.00 -1.71
C MET A 144 5.87 -5.27 -0.39
N GLY A 145 5.57 -6.03 0.67
CA GLY A 145 5.33 -5.48 2.02
C GLY A 145 6.56 -4.80 2.61
N VAL A 146 7.75 -5.39 2.46
CA VAL A 146 9.02 -4.77 2.89
C VAL A 146 9.27 -3.47 2.12
N GLY A 147 9.07 -3.47 0.80
CA GLY A 147 9.17 -2.25 0.00
C GLY A 147 8.22 -1.16 0.48
N TRP A 148 6.98 -1.52 0.79
CA TRP A 148 5.98 -0.62 1.34
C TRP A 148 6.41 -0.04 2.69
N LEU A 149 6.89 -0.87 3.61
CA LEU A 149 7.40 -0.43 4.92
C LEU A 149 8.58 0.52 4.79
N VAL A 150 9.54 0.22 3.92
CA VAL A 150 10.71 1.09 3.67
C VAL A 150 10.27 2.48 3.25
N ALA A 151 9.32 2.59 2.32
CA ALA A 151 8.81 3.87 1.86
C ALA A 151 8.04 4.63 2.95
N LEU A 152 7.12 3.97 3.67
CA LEU A 152 6.30 4.60 4.72
C LEU A 152 7.13 5.06 5.91
N LEU A 153 8.08 4.24 6.37
CA LEU A 153 8.98 4.59 7.47
C LEU A 153 9.88 5.78 7.11
N ASP A 154 10.37 5.85 5.87
CA ASP A 154 11.16 6.99 5.44
C ASP A 154 10.33 8.28 5.30
N ILE A 155 9.09 8.19 4.81
CA ILE A 155 8.15 9.32 4.79
C ILE A 155 7.89 9.81 6.20
N LEU A 156 7.59 8.91 7.14
CA LEU A 156 7.33 9.26 8.53
C LEU A 156 8.56 9.91 9.18
N ARG A 157 9.75 9.33 8.97
CA ARG A 157 11.02 9.91 9.40
C ARG A 157 11.20 11.33 8.85
N ALA A 158 11.00 11.53 7.56
CA ALA A 158 11.20 12.83 6.92
C ALA A 158 10.26 13.90 7.48
N LEU A 159 8.98 13.57 7.65
CA LEU A 159 7.98 14.46 8.26
C LEU A 159 8.30 14.77 9.72
N ALA A 160 8.73 13.77 10.49
CA ALA A 160 9.09 13.94 11.90
C ALA A 160 10.34 14.82 12.08
N VAL A 161 11.34 14.66 11.21
CA VAL A 161 12.58 15.48 11.25
C VAL A 161 12.29 16.94 10.89
N GLU A 162 11.45 17.20 9.90
CA GLU A 162 11.15 18.56 9.42
C GLU A 162 10.20 19.30 10.35
N HIS A 163 9.16 18.63 10.84
CA HIS A 163 8.06 19.30 11.58
C HIS A 163 8.04 18.97 13.07
N GLY A 164 8.68 17.89 13.49
CA GLY A 164 8.53 17.32 14.83
C GLY A 164 7.21 16.55 15.00
N ILE A 165 7.19 15.58 15.92
CA ILE A 165 6.05 14.65 16.11
C ILE A 165 4.76 15.38 16.44
N ALA A 166 4.78 16.29 17.41
CA ALA A 166 3.56 17.00 17.83
C ALA A 166 2.95 17.84 16.70
N ARG A 167 3.78 18.47 15.88
CA ARG A 167 3.31 19.32 14.78
C ARG A 167 2.84 18.52 13.57
N MET A 168 3.51 17.42 13.23
CA MET A 168 3.07 16.63 12.06
C MET A 168 1.67 16.02 12.28
N PHE A 169 1.26 15.76 13.53
CA PHE A 169 -0.10 15.35 13.90
C PHE A 169 -1.01 16.52 14.30
N ALA A 170 -0.54 17.77 14.13
CA ALA A 170 -1.25 18.98 14.52
C ALA A 170 -1.70 19.01 16.00
N TRP A 171 -0.99 18.34 16.89
CA TRP A 171 -1.26 18.36 18.34
C TRP A 171 -0.95 19.70 18.98
N ASP A 172 -0.10 20.51 18.34
CA ASP A 172 0.16 21.90 18.71
C ASP A 172 -1.10 22.79 18.66
N ARG A 173 -2.13 22.37 17.91
CA ARG A 173 -3.43 23.06 17.84
C ARG A 173 -4.22 23.04 19.15
N PHE A 174 -3.88 22.11 20.08
CA PHE A 174 -4.60 21.93 21.34
C PHE A 174 -3.96 22.63 22.55
N GLY A 175 -2.81 23.28 22.37
CA GLY A 175 -2.05 23.92 23.44
C GLY A 175 -1.59 25.33 23.12
N ALA A 176 -0.56 25.81 23.84
CA ALA A 176 0.04 27.13 23.67
C ALA A 176 0.60 27.40 22.25
N GLY A 177 0.76 26.36 21.44
CA GLY A 177 1.17 26.49 20.04
C GLY A 177 0.05 26.77 19.03
N ALA A 178 -1.20 26.95 19.51
CA ALA A 178 -2.37 27.16 18.64
C ALA A 178 -2.30 28.45 17.80
N GLU A 179 -1.54 29.42 18.22
CA GLU A 179 -1.33 30.70 17.50
C GLU A 179 -0.26 30.59 16.39
N ARG A 180 0.56 29.52 16.39
CA ARG A 180 1.56 29.31 15.34
C ARG A 180 0.88 28.99 14.03
N GLU A 181 1.59 29.22 12.93
CA GLU A 181 1.15 28.79 11.61
C GLU A 181 0.90 27.26 11.59
N ALA A 182 -0.28 26.87 11.13
CA ALA A 182 -0.65 25.46 11.03
C ALA A 182 0.23 24.74 10.02
N VAL A 183 0.53 23.45 10.26
CA VAL A 183 1.18 22.63 9.25
C VAL A 183 0.28 22.47 8.02
N PRO A 184 0.86 22.30 6.82
CA PRO A 184 0.09 21.97 5.63
C PRO A 184 -0.75 20.70 5.83
N ALA A 185 -1.94 20.64 5.22
CA ALA A 185 -2.82 19.47 5.34
C ALA A 185 -2.13 18.18 4.89
N GLY A 186 -1.31 18.25 3.84
CA GLY A 186 -0.52 17.12 3.33
C GLY A 186 0.44 16.53 4.36
N VAL A 187 0.98 17.34 5.28
CA VAL A 187 1.84 16.85 6.38
C VAL A 187 1.03 15.99 7.35
N LEU A 188 -0.10 16.49 7.83
CA LEU A 188 -0.98 15.77 8.75
C LEU A 188 -1.50 14.45 8.13
N ILE A 189 -2.04 14.55 6.92
CA ILE A 189 -2.60 13.39 6.22
C ILE A 189 -1.50 12.37 5.88
N GLY A 190 -0.35 12.83 5.41
CA GLY A 190 0.81 11.99 5.14
C GLY A 190 1.31 11.26 6.38
N ALA A 191 1.35 11.91 7.55
CA ALA A 191 1.72 11.29 8.82
C ALA A 191 0.70 10.22 9.25
N VAL A 192 -0.61 10.53 9.17
CA VAL A 192 -1.68 9.58 9.49
C VAL A 192 -1.61 8.36 8.55
N CYS A 193 -1.49 8.58 7.24
CA CYS A 193 -1.35 7.49 6.27
C CYS A 193 -0.11 6.63 6.53
N ALA A 194 1.02 7.26 6.85
CA ALA A 194 2.27 6.52 7.10
C ALA A 194 2.18 5.65 8.36
N VAL A 195 1.63 6.17 9.47
CA VAL A 195 1.46 5.38 10.70
C VAL A 195 0.48 4.24 10.50
N ALA A 196 -0.71 4.52 9.96
CA ALA A 196 -1.73 3.49 9.71
C ALA A 196 -1.19 2.41 8.75
N GLY A 197 -0.49 2.83 7.68
CA GLY A 197 0.12 1.92 6.72
C GLY A 197 1.21 1.04 7.34
N VAL A 198 2.06 1.59 8.20
CA VAL A 198 3.07 0.80 8.93
C VAL A 198 2.41 -0.24 9.83
N LEU A 199 1.43 0.16 10.65
CA LEU A 199 0.76 -0.74 11.60
C LEU A 199 -0.01 -1.84 10.86
N GLY A 200 -0.78 -1.51 9.82
CA GLY A 200 -1.46 -2.49 9.00
C GLY A 200 -0.48 -3.48 8.34
N THR A 201 0.63 -2.97 7.80
CA THR A 201 1.63 -3.84 7.15
C THR A 201 2.33 -4.77 8.14
N ILE A 202 2.55 -4.35 9.40
CA ILE A 202 3.09 -5.23 10.45
C ILE A 202 2.17 -6.43 10.70
N VAL A 203 0.85 -6.21 10.78
CA VAL A 203 -0.13 -7.28 10.96
C VAL A 203 -0.15 -8.23 9.76
N GLY A 204 -0.11 -7.69 8.54
CA GLY A 204 0.01 -8.49 7.32
C GLY A 204 1.32 -9.29 7.27
N ALA A 205 2.44 -8.69 7.66
CA ALA A 205 3.73 -9.36 7.73
C ALA A 205 3.71 -10.51 8.75
N ALA A 206 3.11 -10.33 9.93
CA ALA A 206 2.96 -11.39 10.91
C ALA A 206 2.17 -12.59 10.35
N SER A 207 1.09 -12.34 9.62
CA SER A 207 0.30 -13.40 8.94
C SER A 207 1.14 -14.12 7.87
N LEU A 208 1.88 -13.38 7.05
CA LEU A 208 2.75 -13.96 6.02
C LEU A 208 3.92 -14.76 6.62
N MET A 209 4.45 -14.34 7.79
CA MET A 209 5.46 -15.11 8.52
C MET A 209 4.90 -16.44 9.03
N MET A 210 3.66 -16.48 9.53
CA MET A 210 2.98 -17.73 9.91
C MET A 210 2.80 -18.64 8.69
N TYR A 211 2.41 -18.08 7.53
CA TYR A 211 2.31 -18.85 6.28
C TYR A 211 3.67 -19.39 5.84
N LEU A 212 4.72 -18.57 5.90
CA LEU A 212 6.07 -18.99 5.54
C LEU A 212 6.55 -20.10 6.47
N PHE A 213 6.29 -19.98 7.79
CA PHE A 213 6.62 -21.02 8.75
C PHE A 213 5.91 -22.35 8.42
N GLN A 214 4.61 -22.32 8.14
CA GLN A 214 3.88 -23.52 7.77
C GLN A 214 4.36 -24.12 6.44
N TRP A 215 4.79 -23.28 5.50
CA TRP A 215 5.34 -23.78 4.24
C TRP A 215 6.60 -24.62 4.44
N PHE A 216 7.46 -24.24 5.39
CA PHE A 216 8.64 -25.02 5.79
C PHE A 216 8.30 -26.17 6.75
N ALA A 217 7.29 -26.03 7.57
CA ALA A 217 6.86 -27.02 8.56
C ALA A 217 5.39 -27.40 8.34
N PRO A 218 5.08 -28.24 7.32
CA PRO A 218 3.69 -28.49 6.87
C PRO A 218 2.79 -29.18 7.91
N ALA A 219 3.35 -29.77 8.95
CA ALA A 219 2.60 -30.35 10.07
C ALA A 219 2.03 -29.29 11.02
N THR A 220 2.56 -28.07 10.98
CA THR A 220 2.06 -26.95 11.81
C THR A 220 0.75 -26.44 11.22
N GLN A 221 -0.21 -26.22 12.12
CA GLN A 221 -1.49 -25.59 11.78
C GLN A 221 -1.71 -24.37 12.66
N PHE A 222 -2.28 -23.35 12.06
CA PHE A 222 -2.65 -22.11 12.76
C PHE A 222 -4.17 -22.01 12.86
N ASP A 223 -4.64 -21.21 13.80
CA ASP A 223 -6.06 -20.92 13.94
C ASP A 223 -6.56 -20.15 12.70
N PRO A 224 -7.54 -20.71 11.95
CA PRO A 224 -8.07 -20.05 10.75
C PRO A 224 -8.74 -18.71 11.03
N LEU A 225 -9.37 -18.55 12.19
CA LEU A 225 -10.04 -17.31 12.56
C LEU A 225 -9.04 -16.20 12.87
N LEU A 226 -7.95 -16.54 13.58
CA LEU A 226 -6.84 -15.60 13.82
C LEU A 226 -6.25 -15.09 12.52
N LEU A 227 -5.90 -15.98 11.60
CA LEU A 227 -5.30 -15.61 10.32
C LEU A 227 -6.26 -14.83 9.43
N LYS A 228 -7.54 -15.23 9.38
CA LYS A 228 -8.59 -14.50 8.67
C LYS A 228 -8.70 -13.06 9.19
N ASN A 229 -8.82 -12.90 10.51
CA ASN A 229 -8.99 -11.58 11.12
C ASN A 229 -7.76 -10.70 10.94
N SER A 230 -6.54 -11.27 11.05
CA SER A 230 -5.30 -10.55 10.81
C SER A 230 -5.17 -10.09 9.36
N MET A 231 -5.46 -10.97 8.39
CA MET A 231 -5.46 -10.61 6.97
C MET A 231 -6.55 -9.59 6.62
N PHE A 232 -7.72 -9.68 7.27
CA PHE A 232 -8.78 -8.69 7.10
C PHE A 232 -8.37 -7.33 7.68
N MET A 233 -7.80 -7.30 8.89
CA MET A 233 -7.28 -6.07 9.49
C MET A 233 -6.22 -5.41 8.61
N PHE A 234 -5.26 -6.18 8.10
CA PHE A 234 -4.29 -5.68 7.12
C PHE A 234 -4.98 -5.08 5.90
N GLY A 235 -5.83 -5.86 5.21
CA GLY A 235 -6.48 -5.46 3.98
C GLY A 235 -7.38 -4.23 4.17
N HIS A 236 -8.18 -4.20 5.24
CA HIS A 236 -9.04 -3.07 5.58
C HIS A 236 -8.22 -1.79 5.81
N THR A 237 -7.18 -1.87 6.63
CA THR A 237 -6.32 -0.72 6.92
C THR A 237 -5.64 -0.19 5.65
N ILE A 238 -5.06 -1.04 4.82
CA ILE A 238 -4.29 -0.62 3.65
C ILE A 238 -5.18 -0.05 2.54
N VAL A 239 -6.39 -0.57 2.34
CA VAL A 239 -7.35 0.01 1.39
C VAL A 239 -7.76 1.41 1.83
N ASN A 240 -8.03 1.62 3.11
CA ASN A 240 -8.34 2.95 3.65
C ASN A 240 -7.14 3.90 3.51
N VAL A 241 -5.92 3.45 3.81
CA VAL A 241 -4.71 4.26 3.63
C VAL A 241 -4.55 4.69 2.16
N ALA A 242 -4.76 3.79 1.20
CA ALA A 242 -4.70 4.13 -0.23
C ALA A 242 -5.72 5.21 -0.60
N MET A 243 -6.95 5.12 -0.09
CA MET A 243 -7.98 6.15 -0.28
C MET A 243 -7.56 7.48 0.36
N TYR A 244 -7.03 7.47 1.57
CA TYR A 244 -6.60 8.70 2.27
C TYR A 244 -5.38 9.35 1.61
N CYS A 245 -4.48 8.57 0.98
CA CYS A 245 -3.42 9.11 0.14
C CYS A 245 -4.00 9.95 -1.02
N GLY A 246 -5.05 9.47 -1.67
CA GLY A 246 -5.77 10.21 -2.70
C GLY A 246 -6.41 11.50 -2.18
N ILE A 247 -7.06 11.44 -1.01
CA ILE A 247 -7.62 12.62 -0.34
C ILE A 247 -6.51 13.62 0.01
N GLY A 248 -5.34 13.14 0.46
CA GLY A 248 -4.18 13.99 0.74
C GLY A 248 -3.72 14.81 -0.46
N VAL A 249 -3.68 14.18 -1.65
CA VAL A 249 -3.37 14.88 -2.91
C VAL A 249 -4.42 15.94 -3.24
N VAL A 250 -5.70 15.64 -3.04
CA VAL A 250 -6.78 16.61 -3.26
C VAL A 250 -6.60 17.83 -2.36
N TYR A 251 -6.36 17.63 -1.07
CA TYR A 251 -6.12 18.75 -0.13
C TYR A 251 -4.86 19.53 -0.43
N GLU A 252 -3.86 18.91 -1.01
CA GLU A 252 -2.61 19.56 -1.40
C GLU A 252 -2.75 20.41 -2.68
N LEU A 253 -3.52 19.92 -3.66
CA LEU A 253 -3.60 20.56 -4.99
C LEU A 253 -4.78 21.51 -5.13
N MET A 254 -5.94 21.23 -4.54
CA MET A 254 -7.16 22.02 -4.70
C MET A 254 -7.01 23.50 -4.31
N PRO A 255 -6.25 23.87 -3.25
CA PRO A 255 -6.03 25.27 -2.93
C PRO A 255 -5.44 26.08 -4.09
N GLY A 256 -4.54 25.47 -4.88
CA GLY A 256 -3.95 26.11 -6.06
C GLY A 256 -4.96 26.40 -7.18
N PHE A 257 -5.98 25.54 -7.34
CA PHE A 257 -7.04 25.72 -8.34
C PHE A 257 -8.14 26.65 -7.88
N THR A 258 -8.48 26.62 -6.59
CA THR A 258 -9.60 27.40 -6.05
C THR A 258 -9.19 28.78 -5.56
N GLY A 259 -7.88 29.05 -5.41
CA GLY A 259 -7.35 30.27 -4.78
C GLY A 259 -7.69 30.39 -3.29
N ARG A 260 -8.21 29.32 -2.67
CA ARG A 260 -8.59 29.28 -1.25
C ARG A 260 -7.63 28.40 -0.47
N PRO A 261 -6.80 28.96 0.42
CA PRO A 261 -5.86 28.16 1.21
C PRO A 261 -6.61 27.24 2.17
N TRP A 262 -6.20 25.98 2.22
CA TRP A 262 -6.68 25.04 3.22
C TRP A 262 -5.89 25.21 4.52
N LYS A 263 -6.61 25.35 5.63
CA LYS A 263 -6.01 25.48 6.95
C LYS A 263 -6.33 24.28 7.83
N VAL A 264 -5.31 23.71 8.47
CA VAL A 264 -5.49 22.68 9.49
C VAL A 264 -6.00 23.35 10.78
N THR A 265 -7.31 23.32 10.96
CA THR A 265 -7.99 23.78 12.17
C THR A 265 -7.98 22.68 13.25
N LYS A 266 -8.43 23.01 14.48
CA LYS A 266 -8.64 22.02 15.56
C LYS A 266 -9.57 20.89 15.10
N THR A 267 -10.66 21.21 14.41
CA THR A 267 -11.61 20.22 13.89
C THR A 267 -10.96 19.28 12.90
N VAL A 268 -10.16 19.80 11.97
CA VAL A 268 -9.41 18.98 11.01
C VAL A 268 -8.38 18.09 11.71
N ALA A 269 -7.67 18.63 12.71
CA ALA A 269 -6.73 17.85 13.51
C ALA A 269 -7.43 16.71 14.27
N VAL A 270 -8.57 16.99 14.92
CA VAL A 270 -9.39 15.96 15.60
C VAL A 270 -9.83 14.89 14.60
N ALA A 271 -10.40 15.29 13.46
CA ALA A 271 -10.92 14.36 12.47
C ALA A 271 -9.84 13.38 11.98
N TRP A 272 -8.66 13.86 11.58
CA TRP A 272 -7.59 12.99 11.09
C TRP A 272 -6.94 12.12 12.16
N ASN A 273 -6.78 12.64 13.41
CA ASN A 273 -6.29 11.81 14.50
C ASN A 273 -7.34 10.77 14.93
N ALA A 274 -8.63 11.10 14.91
CA ALA A 274 -9.70 10.14 15.12
C ALA A 274 -9.74 9.07 14.01
N THR A 275 -9.56 9.47 12.75
CA THR A 275 -9.42 8.54 11.63
C THR A 275 -8.29 7.53 11.88
N LEU A 276 -7.13 7.97 12.36
CA LEU A 276 -6.03 7.07 12.72
C LEU A 276 -6.43 6.08 13.83
N ALA A 277 -7.18 6.54 14.84
CA ALA A 277 -7.62 5.70 15.95
C ALA A 277 -8.69 4.66 15.53
N PHE A 278 -9.55 5.01 14.56
CA PHE A 278 -10.65 4.14 14.14
C PHE A 278 -10.31 3.21 12.96
N ILE A 279 -9.21 3.45 12.24
CA ILE A 279 -8.78 2.59 11.14
C ILE A 279 -8.05 1.33 11.65
N LEU A 280 -7.56 1.37 12.87
CA LEU A 280 -6.84 0.28 13.56
C LEU A 280 -7.80 -0.52 14.45
#